data_f304ed5d32ef6e35987624061f680b9e
#
_entry.id   f304ed5d32ef6e35987624061f680b9e
#
_cell.length_a   1.000
_cell.length_b   1.000
_cell.length_c   1.000
_cell.angle_alpha   90.00
_cell.angle_beta   90.00
_cell.angle_gamma   90.00
#
_symmetry.space_group_name_H-M   'P 1'
#
loop_
_entity.id
_entity.type
_entity.pdbx_description
1 polymer ?
#
loop_
_entity_poly.entity_id
_entity_poly.type
_entity_poly.pdbx_seq_one_letter_code
_entity_poly.pdbx_strand_id
1 'polypeptide(L)' 'MEDEVKKIIETEIAPSLKMDGGNIELLGVEEGVVKVKLQGACAGCPMSQMTLINFVEKTLKQKVPGVKRVEG' A
#
# COMPACT_ATOMS: atom_id res chain seq x y z
N MET A 1 -11.30 -3.74 -9.60
CA MET A 1 -10.36 -2.82 -8.93
C MET A 1 -9.59 -3.49 -7.82
N GLU A 2 -10.23 -4.23 -6.95
CA GLU A 2 -9.53 -4.88 -5.82
C GLU A 2 -8.46 -5.86 -6.29
N ASP A 3 -8.76 -6.67 -7.31
CA ASP A 3 -7.80 -7.64 -7.84
C ASP A 3 -6.56 -6.96 -8.42
N GLU A 4 -6.75 -5.85 -9.13
CA GLU A 4 -5.64 -5.10 -9.69
C GLU A 4 -4.79 -4.46 -8.60
N VAL A 5 -5.44 -3.88 -7.61
CA VAL A 5 -4.77 -3.28 -6.45
C VAL A 5 -3.96 -4.33 -5.71
N LYS A 6 -4.55 -5.48 -5.45
CA LYS A 6 -3.88 -6.58 -4.76
C LYS A 6 -2.64 -7.04 -5.52
N LYS A 7 -2.78 -7.19 -6.83
CA LYS A 7 -1.67 -7.61 -7.68
C LYS A 7 -0.51 -6.62 -7.62
N ILE A 8 -0.80 -5.33 -7.74
CA ILE A 8 0.22 -4.29 -7.68
C ILE A 8 0.91 -4.29 -6.31
N ILE A 9 0.13 -4.40 -5.25
CA ILE A 9 0.69 -4.45 -3.90
C ILE A 9 1.63 -5.64 -3.75
N GLU A 10 1.22 -6.82 -4.19
CA GLU A 10 2.03 -8.03 -4.04
C GLU A 10 3.27 -8.05 -4.93
N THR A 11 3.19 -7.47 -6.13
CA THR A 11 4.29 -7.57 -7.11
C THR A 11 5.22 -6.38 -7.08
N GLU A 12 4.78 -5.20 -6.68
CA GLU A 12 5.57 -3.99 -6.74
C GLU A 12 5.83 -3.32 -5.40
N ILE A 13 4.86 -3.37 -4.50
CA ILE A 13 4.96 -2.68 -3.22
C ILE A 13 5.55 -3.59 -2.13
N ALA A 14 4.99 -4.77 -1.95
CA ALA A 14 5.47 -5.69 -0.91
C ALA A 14 6.95 -6.06 -1.04
N PRO A 15 7.49 -6.36 -2.24
CA PRO A 15 8.92 -6.64 -2.37
C PRO A 15 9.80 -5.48 -1.90
N SER A 16 9.41 -4.25 -2.20
CA SER A 16 10.17 -3.06 -1.77
C SER A 16 10.17 -2.93 -0.25
N LEU A 17 9.03 -3.17 0.39
CA LEU A 17 8.94 -3.09 1.84
C LEU A 17 9.68 -4.23 2.53
N LYS A 18 9.67 -5.42 1.94
CA LYS A 18 10.38 -6.57 2.50
C LYS A 18 11.89 -6.37 2.54
N MET A 19 12.42 -5.61 1.60
CA MET A 19 13.86 -5.27 1.60
C MET A 19 14.25 -4.45 2.84
N ASP A 20 13.31 -3.68 3.38
CA ASP A 20 13.52 -2.87 4.57
C ASP A 20 13.03 -3.57 5.85
N GLY A 21 12.67 -4.85 5.75
CA GLY A 21 12.20 -5.61 6.91
C GLY A 21 10.72 -5.40 7.21
N GLY A 22 9.98 -4.74 6.32
CA GLY A 22 8.56 -4.50 6.48
C GLY A 22 7.70 -5.38 5.59
N ASN A 23 6.40 -5.19 5.68
CA ASN A 23 5.44 -5.87 4.81
C ASN A 23 4.15 -5.04 4.74
N ILE A 24 3.29 -5.40 3.81
CA ILE A 24 2.00 -4.74 3.63
C ILE A 24 0.93 -5.79 3.35
N GLU A 25 -0.24 -5.60 3.91
CA GLU A 25 -1.40 -6.45 3.69
C GLU A 25 -2.56 -5.62 3.19
N LEU A 26 -3.24 -6.08 2.14
CA LEU A 26 -4.44 -5.43 1.64
C LEU A 26 -5.62 -5.86 2.50
N LEU A 27 -6.29 -4.89 3.12
CA LEU A 27 -7.48 -5.14 3.91
C LEU A 27 -8.75 -5.08 3.08
N GLY A 28 -8.81 -4.19 2.10
CA GLY A 28 -9.96 -4.07 1.24
C GLY A 28 -9.91 -2.81 0.39
N VAL A 29 -10.86 -2.70 -0.53
CA VAL A 29 -11.01 -1.50 -1.38
C VAL A 29 -12.48 -1.12 -1.38
N GLU A 30 -12.79 0.12 -1.02
CA GLU A 30 -14.15 0.65 -1.05
C GLU A 30 -14.16 2.03 -1.71
N GLU A 31 -14.95 2.17 -2.76
CA GLU A 31 -15.17 3.45 -3.44
C GLU A 31 -13.87 4.17 -3.81
N GLY A 32 -12.87 3.42 -4.26
CA GLY A 32 -11.59 3.99 -4.62
C GLY A 32 -10.63 4.21 -3.45
N VAL A 33 -11.07 3.93 -2.23
CA VAL A 33 -10.22 3.99 -1.04
C VAL A 33 -9.62 2.62 -0.79
N VAL A 34 -8.30 2.54 -0.82
CA VAL A 34 -7.56 1.29 -0.59
C VAL A 34 -7.14 1.23 0.86
N LYS A 35 -7.56 0.20 1.56
CA LYS A 35 -7.22 0.01 2.97
C LYS A 35 -6.13 -1.05 3.08
N VAL A 36 -5.04 -0.69 3.71
CA VAL A 36 -3.87 -1.57 3.87
C VAL A 36 -3.41 -1.56 5.32
N LYS A 37 -2.64 -2.59 5.67
CA LYS A 37 -2.04 -2.68 6.99
C LYS A 37 -0.53 -2.88 6.81
N LEU A 38 0.26 -1.98 7.38
CA LEU A 38 1.71 -2.10 7.37
C LEU A 38 2.15 -3.01 8.52
N GLN A 39 3.14 -3.84 8.25
CA GLN A 39 3.64 -4.84 9.21
C GLN A 39 5.16 -4.77 9.31
N GLY A 40 5.70 -5.36 10.37
CA GLY A 40 7.13 -5.43 10.57
C GLY A 40 7.73 -4.07 10.92
N ALA A 41 8.92 -3.78 10.41
CA ALA A 41 9.63 -2.54 10.70
C ALA A 41 8.85 -1.29 10.30
N CYS A 42 7.98 -1.41 9.29
CA CYS A 42 7.18 -0.29 8.82
C CYS A 42 6.06 0.11 9.77
N ALA A 43 5.60 -0.82 10.60
CA ALA A 43 4.47 -0.57 11.50
C ALA A 43 4.84 0.24 12.74
N GLY A 44 6.11 0.27 13.11
CA GLY A 44 6.53 0.89 14.36
C GLY A 44 6.99 2.33 14.27
N CYS A 45 7.01 2.94 13.07
CA CYS A 45 7.52 4.29 12.89
C CYS A 45 6.48 5.19 12.24
N PRO A 46 5.89 6.14 12.97
CA PRO A 46 4.83 6.99 12.43
C PRO A 46 5.24 7.78 11.18
N MET A 47 6.44 8.31 11.14
CA MET A 47 6.90 9.05 9.97
C MET A 47 7.10 8.15 8.77
N SER A 48 7.64 6.95 8.99
CA SER A 48 7.80 5.97 7.92
C SER A 48 6.45 5.50 7.38
N GLN A 49 5.46 5.37 8.26
CA GLN A 49 4.11 5.00 7.83
C GLN A 49 3.53 6.02 6.88
N MET A 50 3.64 7.30 7.18
CA MET A 50 3.14 8.35 6.29
C MET A 50 3.84 8.33 4.94
N THR A 51 5.16 8.20 4.95
CA THR A 51 5.94 8.14 3.72
C THR A 51 5.55 6.93 2.88
N LEU A 52 5.39 5.78 3.51
CA LEU A 52 5.02 4.54 2.82
C LEU A 52 3.59 4.59 2.28
N ILE A 53 2.66 5.14 3.03
CA ILE A 53 1.29 5.31 2.56
C ILE A 53 1.26 6.24 1.34
N ASN A 54 2.01 7.32 1.36
CA ASN A 54 2.10 8.23 0.23
C ASN A 54 2.72 7.54 -1.00
N PHE A 55 3.75 6.73 -0.79
CA PHE A 55 4.35 5.95 -1.87
C PHE A 55 3.37 4.95 -2.46
N VAL A 56 2.66 4.22 -1.61
CA VAL A 56 1.65 3.24 -2.05
C VAL A 56 0.54 3.94 -2.82
N GLU A 57 0.05 5.06 -2.29
CA GLU A 57 -1.00 5.84 -2.93
C GLU A 57 -0.57 6.31 -4.31
N LYS A 58 0.62 6.87 -4.41
CA LYS A 58 1.14 7.36 -5.69
C LYS A 58 1.27 6.23 -6.70
N THR A 59 1.84 5.10 -6.28
CA THR A 59 2.02 3.96 -7.14
C THR A 59 0.69 3.41 -7.64
N LEU A 60 -0.27 3.25 -6.74
CA LEU A 60 -1.58 2.73 -7.10
C LEU A 60 -2.35 3.68 -8.00
N LYS A 61 -2.29 4.98 -7.74
CA LYS A 61 -2.96 5.95 -8.59
C LYS A 61 -2.42 5.95 -10.02
N GLN A 62 -1.13 5.70 -10.19
CA GLN A 62 -0.52 5.65 -11.50
C GLN A 62 -0.89 4.38 -12.26
N LYS A 63 -1.05 3.28 -11.55
CA LYS A 63 -1.25 1.96 -12.18
C LYS A 63 -2.70 1.52 -12.21
N VAL A 64 -3.51 1.99 -11.28
CA VAL A 64 -4.93 1.64 -11.19
C VAL A 64 -5.76 2.92 -11.20
N PRO A 65 -6.27 3.31 -12.38
CA PRO A 65 -7.12 4.51 -12.47
C PRO A 65 -8.41 4.28 -11.69
N GLY A 66 -8.76 5.04 -10.79
CA GLY A 66 -9.93 4.86 -9.94
C GLY A 66 -9.57 4.79 -8.48
N VAL A 67 -8.31 4.57 -8.16
CA VAL A 67 -7.84 4.69 -6.78
C VAL A 67 -7.83 6.17 -6.42
N LYS A 68 -8.53 6.51 -5.34
CA LYS A 68 -8.61 7.89 -4.86
C LYS A 68 -7.58 8.16 -3.79
N ARG A 69 -7.43 7.22 -2.85
CA ARG A 69 -6.47 7.36 -1.76
C ARG A 69 -6.18 6.00 -1.13
N VAL A 70 -5.16 5.97 -0.30
CA VAL A 70 -4.77 4.77 0.46
C VAL A 70 -4.79 5.12 1.94
N GLU A 71 -5.41 4.27 2.73
CA GLU A 71 -5.44 4.40 4.19
C GLU A 71 -4.69 3.23 4.83
N GLY A 72 -3.93 3.55 5.85
CA GLY A 72 -3.15 2.54 6.57
C GLY A 72 -3.38 2.55 8.06
#